data_0d4c2ceb789cc34342119103c5738aa6
#
_entry.id   0d4c2ceb789cc34342119103c5738aa6
#
_cell.length_a   1.000
_cell.length_b   1.000
_cell.length_c   1.000
_cell.angle_alpha   90.00
_cell.angle_beta   90.00
_cell.angle_gamma   90.00
#
_symmetry.space_group_name_H-M   'P 1'
#
loop_
_entity.id
_entity.type
_entity.pdbx_description
1 polymer ?
#
loop_
_entity_poly.entity_id
_entity_poly.type
_entity_poly.pdbx_seq_one_letter_code
_entity_poly.pdbx_strand_id
1 'polypeptide(L)'
;MGKFNFKDDTDFIATKETAEKFYNEIGGVRCPYFAEKISFNAKGIRHLKFKSDERARSREDQYSRLKLIHLAPEILKLSRTVQGIWHTRCFEIQKTHSRWEKILKDVTFYEFIAVLDNVRVKIIIK
;
A
#
# COMPACT_ATOMS: atom_id res chain seq x y z
N MET A 1 10.61 -10.15 -2.94
CA MET A 1 9.31 -10.17 -3.62
C MET A 1 9.51 -10.19 -5.13
N GLY A 2 8.84 -11.11 -5.82
CA GLY A 2 8.91 -11.19 -7.27
C GLY A 2 8.23 -10.01 -7.96
N LYS A 3 8.68 -9.68 -9.15
CA LYS A 3 8.04 -8.69 -10.00
C LYS A 3 7.20 -9.39 -11.06
N PHE A 4 6.04 -8.85 -11.34
CA PHE A 4 5.20 -9.29 -12.44
C PHE A 4 5.43 -8.37 -13.63
N ASN A 5 5.42 -8.93 -14.82
CA ASN A 5 5.52 -8.17 -16.06
C ASN A 5 4.17 -8.13 -16.74
N PHE A 6 3.72 -6.95 -17.14
CA PHE A 6 2.53 -6.82 -17.95
C PHE A 6 2.85 -7.11 -19.42
N LYS A 7 1.85 -7.66 -20.12
CA LYS A 7 2.03 -8.06 -21.52
C LYS A 7 2.05 -6.87 -22.47
N ASP A 8 1.15 -5.91 -22.23
CA ASP A 8 0.99 -4.71 -23.05
C ASP A 8 0.24 -3.63 -22.24
N ASP A 9 0.01 -2.47 -22.86
CA ASP A 9 -0.69 -1.37 -22.22
C ASP A 9 -2.13 -1.74 -21.81
N THR A 10 -2.80 -2.58 -22.60
CA THR A 10 -4.16 -3.03 -22.28
C THR A 10 -4.18 -3.87 -21.00
N ASP A 11 -3.21 -4.78 -20.84
CA ASP A 11 -3.08 -5.57 -19.61
C ASP A 11 -2.81 -4.69 -18.39
N PHE A 12 -1.92 -3.71 -18.53
CA PHE A 12 -1.63 -2.77 -17.45
C PHE A 12 -2.88 -1.99 -17.03
N ILE A 13 -3.61 -1.42 -17.99
CA ILE A 13 -4.83 -0.64 -17.74
C ILE A 13 -5.90 -1.50 -17.08
N ALA A 14 -6.13 -2.72 -17.59
CA ALA A 14 -7.12 -3.63 -17.03
C ALA A 14 -6.78 -4.01 -15.59
N THR A 15 -5.53 -4.30 -15.29
CA THR A 15 -5.06 -4.61 -13.93
C THR A 15 -5.24 -3.41 -13.00
N LYS A 16 -4.91 -2.21 -13.46
CA LYS A 16 -5.08 -0.98 -12.69
C LYS A 16 -6.54 -0.72 -12.34
N GLU A 17 -7.44 -0.83 -13.32
CA GLU A 17 -8.88 -0.62 -13.10
C GLU A 17 -9.45 -1.65 -12.13
N THR A 18 -9.10 -2.92 -12.29
CA THR A 18 -9.54 -4.00 -11.41
C THR A 18 -9.04 -3.77 -9.98
N ALA A 19 -7.79 -3.39 -9.82
CA ALA A 19 -7.19 -3.13 -8.50
C ALA A 19 -7.83 -1.93 -7.81
N GLU A 20 -8.07 -0.84 -8.54
CA GLU A 20 -8.71 0.36 -7.99
C GLU A 20 -10.14 0.08 -7.55
N LYS A 21 -10.90 -0.65 -8.35
CA LYS A 21 -12.26 -1.05 -7.99
C LYS A 21 -12.27 -1.92 -6.74
N PHE A 22 -11.42 -2.93 -6.70
CA PHE A 22 -11.27 -3.80 -5.54
C PHE A 22 -10.89 -3.01 -4.28
N TYR A 23 -9.91 -2.14 -4.39
CA TYR A 23 -9.43 -1.31 -3.29
C TYR A 23 -10.53 -0.42 -2.72
N ASN A 24 -11.30 0.22 -3.59
CA ASN A 24 -12.40 1.10 -3.18
C ASN A 24 -13.54 0.34 -2.49
N GLU A 25 -13.75 -0.93 -2.84
CA GLU A 25 -14.77 -1.77 -2.24
C GLU A 25 -14.40 -2.32 -0.85
N ILE A 26 -13.10 -2.45 -0.55
CA ILE A 26 -12.65 -3.01 0.72
C ILE A 26 -13.05 -2.11 1.90
N GLY A 27 -12.85 -0.81 1.79
CA GLY A 27 -13.06 0.16 2.87
C GLY A 27 -12.06 -0.01 4.01
N GLY A 28 -12.02 -1.18 4.62
CA GLY A 28 -11.07 -1.51 5.67
C GLY A 28 -11.20 -2.94 6.15
N VAL A 29 -10.19 -3.41 6.86
CA VAL A 29 -10.17 -4.75 7.47
C VAL A 29 -9.63 -4.70 8.89
N ARG A 30 -10.11 -5.58 9.74
CA ARG A 30 -9.60 -5.71 11.10
C ARG A 30 -8.32 -6.54 11.08
N CYS A 31 -7.25 -5.97 11.62
CA CYS A 31 -5.97 -6.65 11.78
C CYS A 31 -5.78 -7.07 13.23
N PRO A 32 -5.63 -8.38 13.53
CA PRO A 32 -5.48 -8.85 14.90
C PRO A 32 -4.27 -8.24 15.64
N TYR A 33 -3.17 -8.02 14.94
CA TYR A 33 -1.99 -7.41 15.56
C TYR A 33 -2.29 -6.05 16.19
N PHE A 34 -3.04 -5.19 15.47
CA PHE A 34 -3.42 -3.87 15.98
C PHE A 34 -4.70 -3.91 16.82
N ALA A 35 -5.47 -4.98 16.74
CA ALA A 35 -6.80 -5.10 17.34
C ALA A 35 -7.76 -3.99 16.89
N GLU A 36 -7.55 -3.44 15.70
CA GLU A 36 -8.36 -2.37 15.13
C GLU A 36 -8.49 -2.50 13.62
N LYS A 37 -9.38 -1.71 13.04
CA LYS A 37 -9.65 -1.68 11.61
C LYS A 37 -8.59 -0.84 10.89
N ILE A 38 -7.98 -1.43 9.88
CA ILE A 38 -7.03 -0.75 8.99
C ILE A 38 -7.77 -0.24 7.77
N SER A 39 -7.71 1.05 7.53
CA SER A 39 -8.42 1.69 6.42
C SER A 39 -7.65 1.58 5.11
N PHE A 40 -8.38 1.26 4.05
CA PHE A 40 -7.89 1.31 2.67
C PHE A 40 -8.44 2.59 2.04
N ASN A 41 -7.66 3.64 2.05
CA ASN A 41 -8.10 4.98 1.62
C ASN A 41 -7.33 5.48 0.39
N ALA A 42 -7.71 6.67 -0.09
CA ALA A 42 -7.11 7.27 -1.29
C ALA A 42 -5.59 7.47 -1.15
N LYS A 43 -5.10 7.77 0.04
CA LYS A 43 -3.67 7.93 0.30
C LYS A 43 -2.91 6.61 0.12
N GLY A 44 -3.49 5.51 0.55
CA GLY A 44 -2.91 4.17 0.39
C GLY A 44 -2.79 3.76 -1.06
N ILE A 45 -3.85 3.92 -1.85
CA ILE A 45 -3.80 3.58 -3.28
C ILE A 45 -2.80 4.45 -4.03
N ARG A 46 -2.66 5.71 -3.64
CA ARG A 46 -1.66 6.61 -4.22
C ARG A 46 -0.24 6.10 -4.01
N HIS A 47 0.08 5.52 -2.85
CA HIS A 47 1.39 4.95 -2.57
C HIS A 47 1.76 3.76 -3.46
N LEU A 48 0.78 3.08 -4.04
CA LEU A 48 1.03 2.00 -5.00
C LEU A 48 1.52 2.54 -6.35
N LYS A 49 1.14 3.75 -6.71
CA LYS A 49 1.43 4.37 -7.99
C LYS A 49 2.62 5.33 -7.95
N PHE A 50 2.83 6.00 -6.82
CA PHE A 50 3.82 7.06 -6.65
C PHE A 50 4.75 6.77 -5.49
N LYS A 51 6.00 7.21 -5.64
CA LYS A 51 6.99 7.18 -4.57
C LYS A 51 6.71 8.30 -3.55
N SER A 52 7.41 8.26 -2.40
CA SER A 52 7.23 9.26 -1.35
C SER A 52 7.56 10.69 -1.78
N ASP A 53 8.39 10.86 -2.82
CA ASP A 53 8.73 12.17 -3.42
C ASP A 53 7.78 12.59 -4.54
N GLU A 54 6.64 11.94 -4.64
CA GLU A 54 5.58 12.16 -5.63
C GLU A 54 5.94 11.80 -7.07
N ARG A 55 7.10 11.20 -7.32
CA ARG A 55 7.42 10.66 -8.63
C ARG A 55 6.64 9.38 -8.89
N ALA A 56 6.09 9.24 -10.09
CA ALA A 56 5.41 8.02 -10.49
C ALA A 56 6.38 6.83 -10.46
N ARG A 57 5.90 5.69 -9.92
CA ARG A 57 6.65 4.44 -10.01
C ARG A 57 6.69 3.98 -11.46
N SER A 58 7.68 3.17 -11.83
CA SER A 58 7.70 2.56 -13.15
C SER A 58 6.42 1.74 -13.38
N ARG A 59 6.04 1.53 -14.64
CA ARG A 59 4.85 0.73 -14.96
C ARG A 59 4.96 -0.69 -14.42
N GLU A 60 6.13 -1.29 -14.49
CA GLU A 60 6.39 -2.63 -13.96
C GLU A 60 6.20 -2.68 -12.44
N ASP A 61 6.70 -1.68 -11.72
CA ASP A 61 6.54 -1.59 -10.27
C ASP A 61 5.07 -1.37 -9.90
N GLN A 62 4.38 -0.44 -10.57
CA GLN A 62 2.95 -0.23 -10.36
C GLN A 62 2.14 -1.49 -10.64
N TYR A 63 2.43 -2.18 -11.75
CA TYR A 63 1.73 -3.41 -12.12
C TYR A 63 1.88 -4.49 -11.05
N SER A 64 3.09 -4.71 -10.57
CA SER A 64 3.34 -5.71 -9.53
C SER A 64 2.58 -5.40 -8.24
N ARG A 65 2.60 -4.15 -7.81
CA ARG A 65 1.89 -3.71 -6.60
C ARG A 65 0.38 -3.82 -6.75
N LEU A 66 -0.17 -3.38 -7.88
CA LEU A 66 -1.59 -3.44 -8.16
C LEU A 66 -2.08 -4.89 -8.32
N LYS A 67 -1.25 -5.76 -8.89
CA LYS A 67 -1.57 -7.19 -9.03
C LYS A 67 -1.68 -7.88 -7.68
N LEU A 68 -0.87 -7.47 -6.70
CA LEU A 68 -0.81 -8.11 -5.39
C LEU A 68 -1.78 -7.52 -4.36
N ILE A 69 -2.39 -6.37 -4.64
CA ILE A 69 -3.20 -5.66 -3.63
C ILE A 69 -4.38 -6.50 -3.11
N HIS A 70 -4.93 -7.39 -3.93
CA HIS A 70 -6.04 -8.24 -3.53
C HIS A 70 -5.68 -9.20 -2.38
N LEU A 71 -4.40 -9.46 -2.16
CA LEU A 71 -3.93 -10.30 -1.07
C LEU A 71 -3.81 -9.54 0.26
N ALA A 72 -3.74 -8.22 0.22
CA ALA A 72 -3.50 -7.40 1.41
C ALA A 72 -4.58 -7.57 2.49
N PRO A 73 -5.88 -7.52 2.18
CA PRO A 73 -6.90 -7.71 3.20
C PRO A 73 -6.81 -9.06 3.90
N GLU A 74 -6.55 -10.12 3.14
CA GLU A 74 -6.43 -11.48 3.67
C GLU A 74 -5.22 -11.61 4.59
N ILE A 75 -4.07 -11.07 4.18
CA ILE A 75 -2.86 -11.10 5.00
C ILE A 75 -3.08 -10.34 6.29
N LEU A 76 -3.68 -9.15 6.25
CA LEU A 76 -3.93 -8.35 7.44
C LEU A 76 -4.93 -9.02 8.39
N LYS A 77 -5.97 -9.66 7.87
CA LYS A 77 -6.94 -10.40 8.69
C LYS A 77 -6.32 -11.54 9.48
N LEU A 78 -5.27 -12.15 8.94
CA LEU A 78 -4.59 -13.30 9.55
C LEU A 78 -3.35 -12.89 10.35
N SER A 79 -2.92 -11.64 10.29
CA SER A 79 -1.67 -11.19 10.92
C SER A 79 -1.84 -10.92 12.40
N ARG A 80 -1.22 -11.76 13.22
CA ARG A 80 -1.18 -11.60 14.68
C ARG A 80 0.17 -11.09 15.16
N THR A 81 1.18 -11.13 14.30
CA THR A 81 2.54 -10.68 14.58
C THR A 81 3.01 -9.77 13.47
N VAL A 82 3.99 -8.93 13.77
CA VAL A 82 4.63 -8.05 12.80
C VAL A 82 6.09 -8.45 12.65
N GLN A 83 6.62 -8.41 11.43
CA GLN A 83 7.98 -8.83 11.13
C GLN A 83 8.97 -7.68 11.23
N GLY A 84 8.53 -6.45 11.05
CA GLY A 84 9.40 -5.29 11.21
C GLY A 84 8.63 -4.06 11.67
N ILE A 85 9.27 -3.26 12.49
CA ILE A 85 8.76 -1.95 12.92
C ILE A 85 9.93 -0.98 12.84
N TRP A 86 9.72 0.18 12.21
CA TRP A 86 10.70 1.25 12.27
C TRP A 86 10.05 2.61 12.37
N HIS A 87 10.76 3.49 13.05
CA HIS A 87 10.34 4.86 13.29
C HIS A 87 11.20 5.80 12.46
N THR A 88 10.58 6.78 11.84
CA THR A 88 11.28 7.77 11.04
C THR A 88 10.52 9.10 11.06
N ARG A 89 11.13 10.12 10.49
CA ARG A 89 10.49 11.40 10.26
C ARG A 89 10.31 11.62 8.78
N CYS A 90 9.12 12.01 8.39
CA CYS A 90 8.78 12.30 7.01
C CYS A 90 8.14 13.67 6.89
N PHE A 91 8.44 14.35 5.78
CA PHE A 91 7.70 15.55 5.43
C PHE A 91 6.37 15.16 4.82
N GLU A 92 5.30 15.78 5.31
CA GLU A 92 3.98 15.66 4.73
C GLU A 92 3.45 17.04 4.38
N ILE A 93 2.74 17.12 3.27
CA ILE A 93 2.08 18.36 2.86
C ILE A 93 0.71 18.39 3.51
N GLN A 94 0.45 19.40 4.32
CA GLN A 94 -0.82 19.59 5.00
C GLN A 94 -1.34 21.01 4.78
N LYS A 95 -2.67 21.14 4.73
CA LYS A 95 -3.32 22.43 4.71
C LYS A 95 -3.54 22.92 6.14
N THR A 96 -2.86 24.01 6.50
CA THR A 96 -2.96 24.62 7.81
C THR A 96 -3.32 26.10 7.64
N HIS A 97 -4.38 26.56 8.28
CA HIS A 97 -4.83 27.97 8.19
C HIS A 97 -4.92 28.47 6.74
N SER A 98 -5.50 27.68 5.84
CA SER A 98 -5.64 27.97 4.40
C SER A 98 -4.34 27.99 3.60
N ARG A 99 -3.24 27.52 4.17
CA ARG A 99 -1.93 27.39 3.50
C ARG A 99 -1.53 25.94 3.40
N TRP A 100 -0.85 25.59 2.30
CA TRP A 100 -0.20 24.29 2.15
C TRP A 100 1.21 24.37 2.68
N GLU A 101 1.53 23.55 3.67
CA GLU A 101 2.84 23.53 4.33
C GLU A 101 3.42 22.12 4.33
N LYS A 102 4.75 22.03 4.23
CA LYS A 102 5.48 20.81 4.54
C LYS A 102 5.69 20.74 6.04
N ILE A 103 5.17 19.68 6.65
CA ILE A 103 5.29 19.46 8.10
C ILE A 103 6.11 18.21 8.32
N LEU A 104 7.11 18.28 9.19
CA LEU A 104 7.90 17.13 9.61
C LEU A 104 7.11 16.33 10.65
N LYS A 105 6.79 15.09 10.34
CA LYS A 105 6.04 14.21 11.24
C LYS A 105 6.83 12.97 11.59
N ASP A 106 6.65 12.52 12.84
CA ASP A 106 7.10 11.22 13.26
C ASP A 106 6.16 10.16 12.69
N VAL A 107 6.73 9.17 12.03
CA VAL A 107 5.97 8.11 11.36
C VAL A 107 6.52 6.76 11.79
N THR A 108 5.61 5.84 12.08
CA THR A 108 5.94 4.44 12.37
C THR A 108 5.46 3.58 11.21
N PHE A 109 6.34 2.74 10.69
CA PHE A 109 6.02 1.76 9.66
C PHE A 109 5.98 0.37 10.26
N TYR A 110 4.97 -0.39 9.90
CA TYR A 110 4.78 -1.78 10.31
C TYR A 110 4.85 -2.66 9.06
N GLU A 111 5.71 -3.66 9.12
CA GLU A 111 5.94 -4.56 7.99
C GLU A 111 5.38 -5.95 8.29
N PHE A 112 4.50 -6.42 7.44
CA PHE A 112 3.93 -7.76 7.48
C PHE A 112 4.42 -8.54 6.27
N ILE A 113 4.94 -9.74 6.50
CA ILE A 113 5.45 -10.60 5.43
C ILE A 113 4.66 -11.90 5.46
N ALA A 114 4.17 -12.31 4.31
CA ALA A 114 3.47 -13.58 4.13
C ALA A 114 3.93 -14.27 2.85
N VAL A 115 3.82 -15.59 2.84
CA VAL A 115 4.04 -16.38 1.63
C VAL A 115 2.72 -17.03 1.26
N LEU A 116 2.18 -16.65 0.11
CA LEU A 116 0.94 -17.18 -0.43
C LEU A 116 1.19 -17.69 -1.85
N ASP A 117 0.77 -18.91 -2.13
CA ASP A 117 0.93 -19.53 -3.47
C ASP A 117 2.37 -19.42 -4.01
N ASN A 118 3.35 -19.66 -3.14
CA ASN A 118 4.78 -19.56 -3.44
C ASN A 118 5.27 -18.14 -3.74
N VAL A 119 4.46 -17.12 -3.47
CA VAL A 119 4.83 -15.71 -3.61
C VAL A 119 5.01 -15.09 -2.24
N ARG A 120 6.15 -14.47 -2.02
CA ARG A 120 6.42 -13.70 -0.78
C ARG A 120 5.87 -12.30 -0.95
N VAL A 121 4.91 -11.94 -0.12
CA VAL A 121 4.25 -10.63 -0.16
C VAL A 121 4.62 -9.84 1.08
N LYS A 122 5.03 -8.60 0.88
CA LYS A 122 5.34 -7.65 1.95
C LYS A 122 4.28 -6.54 1.94
N ILE A 123 3.67 -6.31 3.10
CA ILE A 123 2.71 -5.23 3.30
C ILE A 123 3.27 -4.25 4.31
N ILE A 124 3.25 -2.98 3.97
CA ILE A 124 3.72 -1.91 4.84
C ILE A 124 2.53 -1.04 5.21
N ILE A 125 2.29 -0.91 6.52
CA ILE A 125 1.29 -0.04 7.10
C ILE A 125 2.02 1.16 7.72
N LYS A 126 1.55 2.32 7.38
CA LYS A 126 2.12 3.58 7.85
C LYS A 126 1.41 4.13 9.10
#